data_06976c63fa882c927ae6a06df39fee47
#
_entry.id   06976c63fa882c927ae6a06df39fee47
#
_cell.length_a   1.000
_cell.length_b   1.000
_cell.length_c   1.000
_cell.angle_alpha   90.00
_cell.angle_beta   90.00
_cell.angle_gamma   90.00
#
_symmetry.space_group_name_H-M   'P 1'
#
loop_
_entity.id
_entity.type
_entity.pdbx_description
1 polymer ?
#
loop_
_entity_poly.entity_id
_entity_poly.type
_entity_poly.pdbx_seq_one_letter_code
_entity_poly.pdbx_strand_id
1 'polypeptide(L)'
;MHRLFVYGTLQLPEVMFAVTGKVFKALPARLDDYSRHRLRGKSYPGIRPNPGSSVEGLLVTGIDEESLRNLDGFEDSCYRRDAVTAITAEGGEWTAQAYVMREESVGLLLPEAWSLEEFQRKHLSLFLQHHA
;
A
#
# COMPACT_ATOMS: atom_id res chain seq x y z
N MET A 1 16.35 4.93 8.55
CA MET A 1 15.53 4.90 7.32
C MET A 1 14.44 3.84 7.46
N HIS A 2 13.29 4.11 6.90
CA HIS A 2 12.14 3.24 7.04
C HIS A 2 11.93 2.37 5.80
N ARG A 3 11.29 1.22 6.00
CA ARG A 3 10.84 0.32 4.93
C ARG A 3 9.32 0.25 4.98
N LEU A 4 8.70 0.29 3.81
CA LEU A 4 7.24 0.24 3.69
C LEU A 4 6.86 -0.80 2.64
N PHE A 5 5.96 -1.72 3.01
CA PHE A 5 5.35 -2.61 2.04
C PHE A 5 4.12 -1.91 1.47
N VAL A 6 4.13 -1.66 0.17
CA VAL A 6 3.03 -0.99 -0.52
C VAL A 6 2.35 -1.98 -1.46
N TYR A 7 1.03 -1.98 -1.44
CA TYR A 7 0.22 -2.96 -2.15
C TYR A 7 -0.87 -2.31 -3.01
N GLY A 8 -0.99 -1.01 -2.97
CA GLY A 8 -2.02 -0.25 -3.66
C GLY A 8 -1.43 0.81 -4.57
N THR A 9 -2.00 2.01 -4.52
CA THR A 9 -1.64 3.11 -5.43
C THR A 9 -0.20 3.57 -5.28
N LEU A 10 0.39 3.43 -4.09
CA LEU A 10 1.78 3.82 -3.84
C LEU A 10 2.79 2.92 -4.57
N GLN A 11 2.36 1.81 -5.17
CA GLN A 11 3.23 1.01 -6.04
C GLN A 11 3.64 1.78 -7.30
N LEU A 12 2.84 2.79 -7.67
CA LEU A 12 3.11 3.59 -8.86
C LEU A 12 4.08 4.71 -8.51
N PRO A 13 5.22 4.82 -9.22
CA PRO A 13 6.21 5.87 -8.93
C PRO A 13 5.64 7.29 -8.98
N GLU A 14 4.71 7.56 -9.92
CA GLU A 14 4.08 8.86 -10.03
C GLU A 14 3.24 9.22 -8.81
N VAL A 15 2.60 8.24 -8.18
CA VAL A 15 1.83 8.48 -6.94
C VAL A 15 2.78 8.72 -5.78
N MET A 16 3.81 7.90 -5.64
CA MET A 16 4.82 8.07 -4.59
C MET A 16 5.48 9.45 -4.69
N PHE A 17 5.83 9.85 -5.90
CA PHE A 17 6.43 11.16 -6.15
C PHE A 17 5.46 12.31 -5.82
N ALA A 18 4.18 12.16 -6.17
CA ALA A 18 3.19 13.19 -5.86
C ALA A 18 3.06 13.43 -4.36
N VAL A 19 3.22 12.37 -3.55
CA VAL A 19 3.08 12.46 -2.09
C VAL A 19 4.36 12.94 -1.43
N THR A 20 5.53 12.43 -1.86
CA THR A 20 6.80 12.64 -1.17
C THR A 20 7.76 13.58 -1.89
N GLY A 21 7.57 13.82 -3.18
CA GLY A 21 8.52 14.55 -4.01
C GLY A 21 9.79 13.78 -4.30
N LYS A 22 9.81 12.47 -4.02
CA LYS A 22 11.01 11.64 -4.14
C LYS A 22 10.72 10.33 -4.84
N VAL A 23 11.79 9.71 -5.33
CA VAL A 23 11.78 8.36 -5.89
C VAL A 23 12.59 7.46 -4.95
N PHE A 24 12.03 6.31 -4.60
CA PHE A 24 12.67 5.36 -3.69
C PHE A 24 12.97 4.05 -4.40
N LYS A 25 13.97 3.34 -3.88
CA LYS A 25 14.25 1.99 -4.34
C LYS A 25 13.11 1.07 -3.90
N ALA A 26 12.66 0.20 -4.79
CA ALA A 26 11.58 -0.74 -4.51
C ALA A 26 11.91 -2.11 -5.09
N LEU A 27 11.50 -3.16 -4.37
CA LEU A 27 11.71 -4.55 -4.74
C LEU A 27 10.37 -5.28 -4.74
N PRO A 28 10.11 -6.18 -5.70
CA PRO A 28 8.94 -7.05 -5.62
C PRO A 28 8.94 -7.85 -4.32
N ALA A 29 7.79 -7.89 -3.66
CA ALA A 29 7.65 -8.58 -2.38
C ALA A 29 6.20 -9.04 -2.20
N ARG A 30 5.99 -9.93 -1.23
CA ARG A 30 4.65 -10.36 -0.86
C ARG A 30 4.48 -10.30 0.66
N LEU A 31 3.24 -10.23 1.08
CA LEU A 31 2.87 -10.27 2.48
C LEU A 31 1.95 -11.48 2.68
N ASP A 32 2.42 -12.48 3.42
CA ASP A 32 1.64 -13.68 3.70
C ASP A 32 0.62 -13.43 4.82
N ASP A 33 -0.49 -14.16 4.75
CA ASP A 33 -1.57 -14.12 5.74
C ASP A 33 -2.31 -12.79 5.81
N TYR A 34 -2.38 -12.11 4.66
CA TYR A 34 -3.21 -10.93 4.44
C TYR A 34 -3.95 -11.08 3.13
N SER A 35 -5.08 -10.40 2.99
CA SER A 35 -5.81 -10.33 1.72
C SER A 35 -6.09 -8.88 1.36
N ARG A 36 -6.12 -8.60 0.05
CA ARG A 36 -6.35 -7.27 -0.50
C ARG A 36 -7.71 -7.22 -1.17
N HIS A 37 -8.48 -6.20 -0.83
CA HIS A 37 -9.85 -6.04 -1.30
C HIS A 37 -10.11 -4.63 -1.78
N ARG A 38 -11.12 -4.50 -2.65
CA ARG A 38 -11.65 -3.20 -3.00
C ARG A 38 -12.28 -2.56 -1.76
N LEU A 39 -12.21 -1.24 -1.72
CA LEU A 39 -12.75 -0.46 -0.62
C LEU A 39 -14.02 0.24 -1.11
N ARG A 40 -15.10 0.12 -0.35
CA ARG A 40 -16.39 0.69 -0.74
C ARG A 40 -16.26 2.19 -1.04
N GLY A 41 -16.70 2.60 -2.24
CA GLY A 41 -16.72 4.00 -2.63
C GLY A 41 -15.36 4.60 -2.95
N LYS A 42 -14.28 3.78 -3.01
CA LYS A 42 -12.92 4.27 -3.24
C LYS A 42 -12.28 3.55 -4.43
N SER A 43 -11.28 4.20 -5.04
CA SER A 43 -10.50 3.62 -6.12
C SER A 43 -9.27 2.88 -5.64
N TYR A 44 -8.92 2.99 -4.36
CA TYR A 44 -7.77 2.36 -3.73
C TYR A 44 -8.19 1.22 -2.81
N PRO A 45 -7.27 0.29 -2.51
CA PRO A 45 -7.62 -0.92 -1.76
C PRO A 45 -7.34 -0.80 -0.27
N GLY A 46 -7.76 -1.84 0.46
CA GLY A 46 -7.31 -2.08 1.82
C GLY A 46 -6.91 -3.53 1.99
N ILE A 47 -6.10 -3.80 3.02
CA ILE A 47 -5.72 -5.16 3.40
C ILE A 47 -6.12 -5.45 4.84
N ARG A 48 -6.33 -6.73 5.11
CA ARG A 48 -6.63 -7.22 6.46
C ARG A 48 -5.96 -8.57 6.67
N PRO A 49 -5.67 -8.94 7.93
CA PRO A 49 -5.19 -10.29 8.23
C PRO A 49 -6.17 -11.34 7.70
N ASN A 50 -5.62 -12.34 7.03
CA ASN A 50 -6.43 -13.44 6.48
C ASN A 50 -5.51 -14.65 6.29
N PRO A 51 -5.48 -15.58 7.28
CA PRO A 51 -4.60 -16.74 7.20
C PRO A 51 -4.77 -17.54 5.90
N GLY A 52 -3.66 -17.90 5.28
CA GLY A 52 -3.66 -18.67 4.04
C GLY A 52 -3.72 -17.83 2.77
N SER A 53 -3.99 -16.54 2.87
CA SER A 53 -3.96 -15.63 1.72
C SER A 53 -2.61 -14.94 1.61
N SER A 54 -2.33 -14.30 0.49
CA SER A 54 -1.15 -13.46 0.35
C SER A 54 -1.43 -12.26 -0.55
N VAL A 55 -0.63 -11.21 -0.37
CA VAL A 55 -0.76 -9.96 -1.13
C VAL A 55 0.58 -9.67 -1.79
N GLU A 56 0.58 -9.47 -3.10
CA GLU A 56 1.77 -9.05 -3.82
C GLU A 56 1.86 -7.53 -3.86
N GLY A 57 3.07 -7.02 -3.77
CA GLY A 57 3.33 -5.59 -3.80
C GLY A 57 4.81 -5.29 -3.92
N LEU A 58 5.21 -4.17 -3.34
CA LEU A 58 6.61 -3.73 -3.38
C LEU A 58 7.10 -3.41 -1.98
N LEU A 59 8.35 -3.79 -1.71
CA LEU A 59 9.07 -3.34 -0.52
C LEU A 59 9.86 -2.09 -0.90
N VAL A 60 9.44 -0.96 -0.35
CA VAL A 60 10.09 0.34 -0.59
C VAL A 60 11.07 0.60 0.54
N THR A 61 12.30 0.97 0.20
CA THR A 61 13.37 1.16 1.17
C THR A 61 13.90 2.60 1.14
N GLY A 62 14.62 2.98 2.20
CA GLY A 62 15.28 4.28 2.26
C GLY A 62 14.34 5.46 2.50
N ILE A 63 13.19 5.23 3.10
CA ILE A 63 12.22 6.30 3.36
C ILE A 63 12.67 7.12 4.56
N ASP A 64 12.86 8.41 4.36
CA ASP A 64 13.23 9.35 5.42
C ASP A 64 12.02 9.74 6.27
N GLU A 65 12.29 10.35 7.43
CA GLU A 65 11.23 10.73 8.38
C GLU A 65 10.20 11.69 7.78
N GLU A 66 10.65 12.67 7.03
CA GLU A 66 9.74 13.65 6.42
C GLU A 66 8.81 12.99 5.41
N SER A 67 9.37 12.13 4.56
CA SER A 67 8.57 11.39 3.57
C SER A 67 7.57 10.47 4.25
N LEU A 68 7.97 9.80 5.35
CA LEU A 68 7.05 8.95 6.08
C LEU A 68 5.89 9.75 6.68
N ARG A 69 6.17 10.93 7.22
CA ARG A 69 5.11 11.82 7.73
C ARG A 69 4.15 12.23 6.60
N ASN A 70 4.69 12.52 5.42
CA ASN A 70 3.86 12.88 4.28
C ASN A 70 2.99 11.71 3.84
N LEU A 71 3.52 10.49 3.87
CA LEU A 71 2.77 9.28 3.55
C LEU A 71 1.67 9.03 4.59
N ASP A 72 1.97 9.18 5.87
CA ASP A 72 0.97 9.04 6.92
C ASP A 72 -0.18 10.06 6.74
N GLY A 73 0.15 11.29 6.36
CA GLY A 73 -0.85 12.33 6.11
C GLY A 73 -1.68 12.09 4.85
N PHE A 74 -1.11 11.40 3.86
CA PHE A 74 -1.80 11.05 2.63
C PHE A 74 -2.82 9.93 2.84
N GLU A 75 -2.50 8.96 3.71
CA GLU A 75 -3.36 7.80 3.92
C GLU A 75 -4.67 8.19 4.61
N ASP A 76 -5.74 7.52 4.19
CA ASP A 76 -7.07 7.72 4.75
C ASP A 76 -7.11 7.27 6.21
N SER A 77 -8.03 7.84 6.98
CA SER A 77 -8.18 7.54 8.42
C SER A 77 -8.60 6.09 8.71
N CYS A 78 -9.04 5.35 7.69
CA CYS A 78 -9.41 3.94 7.87
C CYS A 78 -8.21 3.02 8.04
N TYR A 79 -6.98 3.51 7.81
CA TYR A 79 -5.76 2.72 7.94
C TYR A 79 -5.00 3.03 9.24
N ARG A 80 -4.21 2.06 9.65
CA ARG A 80 -3.15 2.27 10.64
C ARG A 80 -1.86 1.66 10.10
N ARG A 81 -0.74 2.22 10.49
CA ARG A 81 0.57 1.72 10.06
C ARG A 81 1.06 0.67 11.05
N ASP A 82 1.16 -0.58 10.60
CA ASP A 82 1.55 -1.72 11.42
C ASP A 82 2.87 -2.33 10.93
N ALA A 83 3.61 -2.94 11.87
CA ALA A 83 4.79 -3.72 11.52
C ALA A 83 4.36 -5.04 10.87
N VAL A 84 5.03 -5.40 9.78
CA VAL A 84 4.76 -6.63 9.02
C VAL A 84 6.08 -7.26 8.59
N THR A 85 6.03 -8.50 8.12
CA THR A 85 7.17 -9.18 7.51
C THR A 85 6.93 -9.31 6.01
N ALA A 86 7.71 -8.59 5.21
CA ALA A 86 7.64 -8.68 3.75
C ALA A 86 8.64 -9.71 3.25
N ILE A 87 8.23 -10.52 2.27
CA ILE A 87 9.06 -11.59 1.72
C ILE A 87 9.39 -11.25 0.28
N THR A 88 10.69 -11.12 -0.04
CA THR A 88 11.12 -10.80 -1.39
C THR A 88 11.13 -12.04 -2.28
N ALA A 89 11.25 -11.85 -3.59
CA ALA A 89 11.26 -12.94 -4.56
C ALA A 89 12.38 -13.97 -4.29
N GLU A 90 13.46 -13.56 -3.66
CA GLU A 90 14.58 -14.42 -3.32
C GLU A 90 14.38 -15.17 -1.99
N GLY A 91 13.23 -14.99 -1.35
CA GLY A 91 12.92 -15.64 -0.08
C GLY A 91 13.42 -14.90 1.16
N GLY A 92 14.02 -13.73 0.98
CA GLY A 92 14.48 -12.92 2.12
C GLY A 92 13.31 -12.32 2.88
N GLU A 93 13.40 -12.32 4.21
CA GLU A 93 12.38 -11.72 5.07
C GLU A 93 12.85 -10.37 5.60
N TRP A 94 11.99 -9.38 5.49
CA TRP A 94 12.31 -8.01 5.87
C TRP A 94 11.22 -7.45 6.78
N THR A 95 11.62 -6.94 7.93
CA THR A 95 10.69 -6.18 8.77
C THR A 95 10.40 -4.86 8.07
N ALA A 96 9.13 -4.56 7.90
CA ALA A 96 8.66 -3.35 7.24
C ALA A 96 7.39 -2.88 7.92
N GLN A 97 6.83 -1.79 7.45
CA GLN A 97 5.52 -1.31 7.88
C GLN A 97 4.57 -1.34 6.70
N ALA A 98 3.27 -1.41 6.99
CA ALA A 98 2.24 -1.37 5.97
C ALA A 98 1.02 -0.67 6.53
N TYR A 99 0.25 -0.05 5.65
CA TYR A 99 -1.03 0.56 6.02
C TYR A 99 -2.11 -0.51 5.98
N VAL A 100 -2.58 -0.90 7.15
CA VAL A 100 -3.55 -1.98 7.33
C VAL A 100 -4.88 -1.37 7.77
N MET A 101 -5.99 -1.96 7.33
CA MET A 101 -7.31 -1.47 7.75
C MET A 101 -7.45 -1.53 9.27
N ARG A 102 -7.95 -0.45 9.84
CA ARG A 102 -8.31 -0.45 11.25
C ARG A 102 -9.44 -1.46 11.47
N GLU A 103 -9.45 -2.12 12.61
CA GLU A 103 -10.44 -3.14 12.91
C GLU A 103 -11.88 -2.60 12.76
N GLU A 104 -12.12 -1.38 13.24
CA GLU A 104 -13.42 -0.74 13.14
C GLU A 104 -13.81 -0.37 11.70
N SER A 105 -12.88 -0.41 10.77
CA SER A 105 -13.11 -0.04 9.37
C SER A 105 -13.17 -1.22 8.40
N VAL A 106 -12.97 -2.46 8.88
CA VAL A 106 -12.95 -3.63 7.99
C VAL A 106 -14.28 -3.85 7.25
N GLY A 107 -15.38 -3.33 7.77
CA GLY A 107 -16.68 -3.40 7.10
C GLY A 107 -16.73 -2.64 5.77
N LEU A 108 -15.75 -1.76 5.50
CA LEU A 108 -15.66 -1.06 4.23
C LEU A 108 -15.04 -1.92 3.12
N LEU A 109 -14.39 -3.02 3.48
CA LEU A 109 -13.79 -3.92 2.50
C LEU A 109 -14.86 -4.73 1.79
N LEU A 110 -14.76 -4.77 0.47
CA LEU A 110 -15.65 -5.56 -0.38
C LEU A 110 -15.03 -6.93 -0.64
N PRO A 111 -15.84 -7.95 -1.00
CA PRO A 111 -15.29 -9.26 -1.33
C PRO A 111 -14.37 -9.27 -2.54
N GLU A 112 -14.58 -8.34 -3.48
CA GLU A 112 -13.86 -8.30 -4.74
C GLU A 112 -12.41 -7.90 -4.54
N ALA A 113 -11.49 -8.53 -5.29
CA ALA A 113 -10.10 -8.17 -5.31
C ALA A 113 -9.89 -6.83 -6.02
N TRP A 114 -8.93 -6.05 -5.54
CA TRP A 114 -8.52 -4.81 -6.19
C TRP A 114 -7.40 -5.11 -7.20
N SER A 115 -7.41 -4.39 -8.33
CA SER A 115 -6.42 -4.55 -9.40
C SER A 115 -5.69 -3.23 -9.66
N LEU A 116 -4.35 -3.29 -9.60
CA LEU A 116 -3.50 -2.14 -9.93
C LEU A 116 -3.69 -1.73 -11.40
N GLU A 117 -3.79 -2.72 -12.29
CA GLU A 117 -3.99 -2.45 -13.71
C GLU A 117 -5.30 -1.70 -13.97
N GLU A 118 -6.38 -2.11 -13.31
CA GLU A 118 -7.66 -1.41 -13.43
C GLU A 118 -7.57 0.02 -12.89
N PHE A 119 -6.87 0.21 -11.77
CA PHE A 119 -6.68 1.54 -11.21
C PHE A 119 -5.93 2.44 -12.20
N GLN A 120 -4.83 1.95 -12.79
CA GLN A 120 -4.06 2.72 -13.77
C GLN A 120 -4.91 3.14 -14.97
N ARG A 121 -5.71 2.21 -15.48
CA ARG A 121 -6.51 2.44 -16.67
C ARG A 121 -7.68 3.40 -16.42
N LYS A 122 -8.35 3.26 -15.29
CA LYS A 122 -9.62 3.95 -15.02
C LYS A 122 -9.52 5.14 -14.07
N HIS A 123 -8.57 5.15 -13.16
CA HIS A 123 -8.60 6.06 -12.01
C HIS A 123 -7.33 6.90 -11.83
N LEU A 124 -6.20 6.50 -12.39
CA LEU A 124 -4.92 7.15 -12.10
C LEU A 124 -4.91 8.63 -12.44
N SER A 125 -5.38 8.99 -13.63
CA SER A 125 -5.35 10.38 -14.09
C SER A 125 -6.13 11.30 -13.13
N LEU A 126 -7.34 10.89 -12.78
CA LEU A 126 -8.19 11.66 -11.86
C LEU A 126 -7.60 11.70 -10.45
N PHE A 127 -7.03 10.59 -10.01
CA PHE A 127 -6.38 10.50 -8.70
C PHE A 127 -5.22 11.50 -8.59
N LEU A 128 -4.35 11.56 -9.61
CA LEU A 128 -3.23 12.50 -9.62
C LEU A 128 -3.67 13.96 -9.65
N GLN A 129 -4.79 14.26 -10.30
CA GLN A 129 -5.34 15.63 -10.30
C GLN A 129 -5.71 16.10 -8.90
N HIS A 130 -6.14 15.20 -8.03
CA HIS A 130 -6.52 15.54 -6.66
C HIS A 130 -5.34 15.58 -5.69
N HIS A 131 -4.21 14.97 -6.03
CA HIS A 131 -3.06 14.84 -5.14
C HIS A 131 -1.78 15.50 -5.68
N ALA A 132 -1.87 16.11 -6.84
CA ALA A 132 -0.70 16.77 -7.45
C ALA A 132 -0.47 18.17 -6.85
#